data_54e28dd82c8dd1bb356acf0c2044a9c5
#
_entry.id   54e28dd82c8dd1bb356acf0c2044a9c5
#
_cell.length_a   1.000
_cell.length_b   1.000
_cell.length_c   1.000
_cell.angle_alpha   90.00
_cell.angle_beta   90.00
_cell.angle_gamma   90.00
#
_symmetry.space_group_name_H-M   'P 1'
#
loop_
_entity.id
_entity.type
_entity.pdbx_description
1 polymer ?
#
loop_
_entity_poly.entity_id
_entity_poly.type
_entity_poly.pdbx_seq_one_letter_code
_entity_poly.pdbx_strand_id
1 'polypeptide(L)'
;MLFQEFHSAMSAPAIFTSNQVYAWRPGFDKNNFTRWTKKGLLIKLRNGYYTFPEFLHEPNFAFFVANKIYKPSYISLHSALAFYGLIPETIVQLTSVSTRKTNTFENPFGTFSYKTIKPQVFFGYDPLPFSGEKKLLMAKPEKALLDLLYLYPFYKTKNDFLNLRLDESFIEESFNIELLQSLADGFKSATLANRVKNLLKVIV
;
A
#
# COMPACT_ATOMS: atom_id res chain seq x y z
N MET A 1 -23.81 21.57 15.92
CA MET A 1 -23.11 20.33 16.32
C MET A 1 -21.74 20.69 16.86
N LEU A 2 -21.39 20.16 18.03
CA LEU A 2 -20.07 20.32 18.62
C LEU A 2 -19.08 19.37 17.93
N PHE A 3 -17.85 19.84 17.69
CA PHE A 3 -16.80 19.01 17.10
C PHE A 3 -16.47 17.76 17.96
N GLN A 4 -16.55 17.89 19.29
CA GLN A 4 -16.31 16.78 20.21
C GLN A 4 -17.26 15.59 19.99
N GLU A 5 -18.55 15.84 19.77
CA GLU A 5 -19.53 14.79 19.46
C GLU A 5 -19.18 14.06 18.17
N PHE A 6 -18.79 14.82 17.14
CA PHE A 6 -18.34 14.28 15.86
C PHE A 6 -17.06 13.46 16.01
N HIS A 7 -16.07 14.00 16.74
CA HIS A 7 -14.80 13.31 16.99
C HIS A 7 -15.02 11.96 17.67
N SER A 8 -15.80 11.93 18.77
CA SER A 8 -16.13 10.69 19.49
C SER A 8 -16.80 9.64 18.58
N ALA A 9 -17.67 10.08 17.66
CA ALA A 9 -18.36 9.15 16.77
C ALA A 9 -17.48 8.62 15.62
N MET A 10 -16.47 9.38 15.17
CA MET A 10 -15.66 9.08 13.99
C MET A 10 -14.20 8.68 14.29
N SER A 11 -13.75 8.70 15.55
CA SER A 11 -12.36 8.37 15.91
C SER A 11 -12.02 6.87 15.79
N ALA A 12 -12.97 5.99 16.13
CA ALA A 12 -12.72 4.54 16.15
C ALA A 12 -12.18 3.95 14.84
N PRO A 13 -12.68 4.29 13.64
CA PRO A 13 -12.13 3.76 12.38
C PRO A 13 -10.78 4.38 12.00
N ALA A 14 -10.31 5.44 12.66
CA ALA A 14 -9.14 6.25 12.37
C ALA A 14 -9.20 6.98 11.01
N ILE A 15 -9.73 6.36 9.97
CA ILE A 15 -10.04 6.96 8.67
C ILE A 15 -11.52 6.74 8.39
N PHE A 16 -12.22 7.80 8.08
CA PHE A 16 -13.66 7.76 7.79
C PHE A 16 -13.99 8.48 6.47
N THR A 17 -15.15 8.15 5.94
CA THR A 17 -15.66 8.75 4.70
C THR A 17 -16.81 9.70 4.97
N SER A 18 -17.02 10.66 4.07
CA SER A 18 -18.21 11.53 4.12
C SER A 18 -19.52 10.71 4.14
N ASN A 19 -19.57 9.57 3.43
CA ASN A 19 -20.75 8.70 3.44
C ASN A 19 -21.03 8.08 4.82
N GLN A 20 -19.98 7.68 5.55
CA GLN A 20 -20.13 7.19 6.92
C GLN A 20 -20.68 8.28 7.84
N VAL A 21 -20.22 9.53 7.65
CA VAL A 21 -20.73 10.67 8.41
C VAL A 21 -22.21 10.95 8.10
N TYR A 22 -22.62 10.91 6.85
CA TYR A 22 -24.03 11.07 6.47
C TYR A 22 -24.92 9.91 6.94
N ALA A 23 -24.37 8.69 6.97
CA ALA A 23 -25.08 7.53 7.52
C ALA A 23 -25.26 7.65 9.05
N TRP A 24 -24.24 8.13 9.76
CA TRP A 24 -24.32 8.40 11.21
C TRP A 24 -25.28 9.55 11.53
N ARG A 25 -25.23 10.62 10.74
CA ARG A 25 -26.08 11.81 10.95
C ARG A 25 -26.65 12.33 9.63
N PRO A 26 -27.85 11.88 9.23
CA PRO A 26 -28.58 12.49 8.13
C PRO A 26 -28.77 14.00 8.37
N GLY A 27 -28.52 14.84 7.38
CA GLY A 27 -28.58 16.30 7.51
C GLY A 27 -27.29 16.94 8.07
N PHE A 28 -26.20 16.19 8.16
CA PHE A 28 -24.90 16.78 8.49
C PHE A 28 -24.49 17.86 7.47
N ASP A 29 -24.21 19.07 7.96
CA ASP A 29 -23.76 20.17 7.10
C ASP A 29 -22.36 19.90 6.54
N LYS A 30 -22.28 19.66 5.22
CA LYS A 30 -21.02 19.39 4.50
C LYS A 30 -19.97 20.50 4.66
N ASN A 31 -20.37 21.73 4.95
CA ASN A 31 -19.47 22.85 5.16
C ASN A 31 -18.59 22.64 6.40
N ASN A 32 -19.01 21.79 7.34
CA ASN A 32 -18.20 21.43 8.49
C ASN A 32 -16.88 20.77 8.08
N PHE A 33 -16.85 19.91 7.06
CA PHE A 33 -15.61 19.33 6.59
C PHE A 33 -14.59 20.38 6.19
N THR A 34 -15.01 21.37 5.38
CA THR A 34 -14.14 22.48 4.96
C THR A 34 -13.72 23.35 6.13
N ARG A 35 -14.66 23.69 7.02
CA ARG A 35 -14.41 24.52 8.19
C ARG A 35 -13.42 23.85 9.16
N TRP A 36 -13.62 22.58 9.46
CA TRP A 36 -12.77 21.84 10.38
C TRP A 36 -11.39 21.52 9.79
N THR A 37 -11.30 21.26 8.48
CA THR A 37 -10.01 21.12 7.81
C THR A 37 -9.21 22.41 7.84
N LYS A 38 -9.86 23.57 7.57
CA LYS A 38 -9.20 24.88 7.67
C LYS A 38 -8.73 25.22 9.08
N LYS A 39 -9.42 24.71 10.12
CA LYS A 39 -9.04 24.89 11.52
C LYS A 39 -8.02 23.85 12.02
N GLY A 40 -7.53 22.95 11.15
CA GLY A 40 -6.63 21.90 11.55
C GLY A 40 -7.24 20.79 12.42
N LEU A 41 -8.57 20.75 12.57
CA LEU A 41 -9.29 19.74 13.35
C LEU A 41 -9.51 18.44 12.55
N LEU A 42 -9.43 18.50 11.22
CA LEU A 42 -9.49 17.37 10.32
C LEU A 42 -8.37 17.45 9.30
N ILE A 43 -7.89 16.28 8.89
CA ILE A 43 -6.99 16.12 7.75
C ILE A 43 -7.78 15.47 6.61
N LYS A 44 -7.81 16.15 5.45
CA LYS A 44 -8.36 15.58 4.23
C LYS A 44 -7.31 14.72 3.55
N LEU A 45 -7.59 13.42 3.42
CA LEU A 45 -6.69 12.46 2.76
C LEU A 45 -6.88 12.48 1.24
N ARG A 46 -8.14 12.55 0.80
CA ARG A 46 -8.60 12.77 -0.58
C ARG A 46 -10.08 13.16 -0.55
N ASN A 47 -10.68 13.35 -1.73
CA ASN A 47 -12.11 13.69 -1.78
C ASN A 47 -12.97 12.62 -1.08
N GLY A 48 -13.69 13.05 -0.04
CA GLY A 48 -14.59 12.21 0.74
C GLY A 48 -13.90 11.31 1.80
N TYR A 49 -12.57 11.42 1.99
CA TYR A 49 -11.83 10.66 3.01
C TYR A 49 -11.11 11.60 3.96
N TYR A 50 -11.27 11.36 5.25
CA TYR A 50 -10.74 12.20 6.32
C TYR A 50 -10.16 11.37 7.46
N THR A 51 -9.27 11.99 8.22
CA THR A 51 -8.74 11.49 9.48
C THR A 51 -8.55 12.65 10.45
N PHE A 52 -8.12 12.35 11.67
CA PHE A 52 -7.82 13.36 12.68
C PHE A 52 -6.32 13.61 12.81
N PRO A 53 -5.88 14.80 13.26
CA PRO A 53 -4.47 15.18 13.40
C PRO A 53 -3.67 14.29 14.36
N GLU A 54 -4.31 13.66 15.33
CA GLU A 54 -3.68 12.77 16.30
C GLU A 54 -2.94 11.59 15.65
N PHE A 55 -3.34 11.19 14.43
CA PHE A 55 -2.70 10.12 13.68
C PHE A 55 -1.45 10.55 12.89
N LEU A 56 -1.09 11.85 12.88
CA LEU A 56 0.09 12.32 12.15
C LEU A 56 1.40 11.68 12.61
N HIS A 57 1.49 11.34 13.88
CA HIS A 57 2.67 10.74 14.49
C HIS A 57 2.53 9.25 14.78
N GLU A 58 1.41 8.64 14.34
CA GLU A 58 1.21 7.20 14.50
C GLU A 58 2.14 6.43 13.55
N PRO A 59 3.03 5.56 14.07
CA PRO A 59 3.92 4.77 13.23
C PRO A 59 3.15 3.96 12.18
N ASN A 60 3.66 3.93 10.96
CA ASN A 60 3.07 3.18 9.84
C ASN A 60 1.64 3.61 9.44
N PHE A 61 1.11 4.72 9.96
CA PHE A 61 -0.23 5.18 9.58
C PHE A 61 -0.35 5.48 8.09
N ALA A 62 0.72 5.93 7.45
CA ALA A 62 0.75 6.15 6.00
C ALA A 62 0.42 4.87 5.21
N PHE A 63 0.89 3.68 5.65
CA PHE A 63 0.51 2.40 5.03
C PHE A 63 -0.98 2.11 5.19
N PHE A 64 -1.55 2.43 6.36
CA PHE A 64 -2.97 2.28 6.59
C PHE A 64 -3.79 3.25 5.72
N VAL A 65 -3.34 4.50 5.56
CA VAL A 65 -3.91 5.48 4.62
C VAL A 65 -3.91 4.91 3.20
N ALA A 66 -2.77 4.39 2.72
CA ALA A 66 -2.64 3.80 1.39
C ALA A 66 -3.73 2.76 1.11
N ASN A 67 -3.97 1.85 2.06
CA ASN A 67 -5.00 0.81 1.92
C ASN A 67 -6.43 1.36 1.96
N LYS A 68 -6.67 2.48 2.63
CA LYS A 68 -8.03 3.00 2.83
C LYS A 68 -8.50 3.92 1.73
N ILE A 69 -7.60 4.76 1.18
CA ILE A 69 -8.00 5.81 0.25
C ILE A 69 -8.24 5.33 -1.19
N TYR A 70 -7.77 4.15 -1.59
CA TYR A 70 -7.98 3.63 -2.95
C TYR A 70 -8.16 2.10 -2.97
N LYS A 71 -9.41 1.64 -2.87
CA LYS A 71 -9.76 0.22 -2.82
C LYS A 71 -10.33 -0.27 -4.17
N PRO A 72 -10.12 -1.57 -4.49
CA PRO A 72 -9.25 -2.52 -3.83
C PRO A 72 -7.77 -2.25 -4.12
N SER A 73 -6.90 -2.38 -3.13
CA SER A 73 -5.45 -2.27 -3.29
C SER A 73 -4.74 -2.95 -2.13
N TYR A 74 -3.50 -3.33 -2.35
CA TYR A 74 -2.54 -3.72 -1.31
C TYR A 74 -1.19 -3.05 -1.58
N ILE A 75 -0.40 -2.85 -0.52
CA ILE A 75 0.94 -2.29 -0.61
C ILE A 75 1.85 -3.33 -1.26
N SER A 76 2.68 -2.91 -2.21
CA SER A 76 3.55 -3.78 -2.99
C SER A 76 4.76 -3.02 -3.54
N LEU A 77 5.50 -3.66 -4.46
CA LEU A 77 6.64 -3.05 -5.13
C LEU A 77 7.70 -2.61 -4.12
N HIS A 78 8.42 -1.53 -4.39
CA HIS A 78 9.48 -1.03 -3.52
C HIS A 78 9.02 -0.78 -2.08
N SER A 79 7.77 -0.34 -1.86
CA SER A 79 7.28 -0.08 -0.51
C SER A 79 7.14 -1.34 0.34
N ALA A 80 6.70 -2.45 -0.23
CA ALA A 80 6.65 -3.72 0.48
C ALA A 80 8.06 -4.33 0.63
N LEU A 81 8.89 -4.27 -0.41
CA LEU A 81 10.27 -4.78 -0.36
C LEU A 81 11.09 -4.06 0.74
N ALA A 82 11.00 -2.73 0.81
CA ALA A 82 11.68 -1.95 1.84
C ALA A 82 11.08 -2.16 3.24
N PHE A 83 9.75 -2.34 3.36
CA PHE A 83 9.09 -2.64 4.63
C PHE A 83 9.63 -3.93 5.26
N TYR A 84 9.89 -4.95 4.45
CA TYR A 84 10.49 -6.21 4.90
C TYR A 84 12.02 -6.16 5.04
N GLY A 85 12.67 -5.10 4.59
CA GLY A 85 14.13 -5.00 4.58
C GLY A 85 14.81 -5.74 3.43
N LEU A 86 14.04 -6.19 2.41
CA LEU A 86 14.60 -6.89 1.25
C LEU A 86 15.38 -5.95 0.32
N ILE A 87 15.13 -4.64 0.38
CA ILE A 87 15.91 -3.59 -0.29
C ILE A 87 16.26 -2.47 0.69
N PRO A 88 17.44 -1.83 0.55
CA PRO A 88 17.90 -0.79 1.48
C PRO A 88 17.28 0.59 1.26
N GLU A 89 16.49 0.77 0.21
CA GLU A 89 15.97 2.07 -0.19
C GLU A 89 14.95 2.62 0.81
N THR A 90 15.10 3.91 1.14
CA THR A 90 14.09 4.65 1.89
C THR A 90 12.88 4.94 1.01
N ILE A 91 11.68 4.71 1.54
CA ILE A 91 10.42 4.94 0.82
C ILE A 91 10.13 6.43 0.78
N VAL A 92 10.27 7.06 -0.38
CA VAL A 92 9.85 8.45 -0.64
C VAL A 92 8.37 8.52 -1.02
N GLN A 93 7.88 7.51 -1.72
CA GLN A 93 6.50 7.40 -2.20
C GLN A 93 5.96 6.00 -1.90
N LEU A 94 4.82 5.93 -1.20
CA LEU A 94 4.17 4.65 -0.95
C LEU A 94 3.55 4.09 -2.24
N THR A 95 3.98 2.89 -2.61
CA THR A 95 3.52 2.18 -3.80
C THR A 95 2.58 1.04 -3.44
N SER A 96 1.47 0.99 -4.15
CA SER A 96 0.46 -0.06 -4.05
C SER A 96 0.07 -0.57 -5.43
N VAL A 97 -0.49 -1.76 -5.49
CA VAL A 97 -1.14 -2.27 -6.70
C VAL A 97 -2.64 -2.34 -6.51
N SER A 98 -3.39 -2.18 -7.59
CA SER A 98 -4.85 -2.14 -7.60
C SER A 98 -5.38 -2.71 -8.91
N THR A 99 -6.60 -3.23 -8.88
CA THR A 99 -7.33 -3.58 -10.11
C THR A 99 -7.98 -2.37 -10.79
N ARG A 100 -7.92 -1.19 -10.16
CA ARG A 100 -8.41 0.08 -10.70
C ARG A 100 -7.34 0.78 -11.53
N LYS A 101 -7.71 1.86 -12.21
CA LYS A 101 -6.79 2.69 -13.00
C LYS A 101 -5.64 3.21 -12.15
N THR A 102 -4.46 3.28 -12.76
CA THR A 102 -3.27 3.92 -12.16
C THR A 102 -3.62 5.34 -11.70
N ASN A 103 -3.23 5.67 -10.48
CA ASN A 103 -3.50 6.97 -9.88
C ASN A 103 -2.42 7.33 -8.85
N THR A 104 -2.32 8.62 -8.55
CA THR A 104 -1.44 9.15 -7.50
C THR A 104 -2.24 10.14 -6.65
N PHE A 105 -2.04 10.08 -5.35
CA PHE A 105 -2.62 11.01 -4.38
C PHE A 105 -1.52 11.58 -3.51
N GLU A 106 -1.69 12.80 -3.09
CA GLU A 106 -0.79 13.49 -2.16
C GLU A 106 -1.61 14.05 -1.00
N ASN A 107 -1.11 13.88 0.20
CA ASN A 107 -1.71 14.43 1.42
C ASN A 107 -0.63 14.55 2.52
N PRO A 108 -0.93 15.08 3.72
CA PRO A 108 0.05 15.27 4.79
C PRO A 108 0.80 14.01 5.25
N PHE A 109 0.34 12.81 4.90
CA PHE A 109 1.04 11.55 5.20
C PHE A 109 2.01 11.10 4.09
N GLY A 110 2.10 11.85 2.99
CA GLY A 110 3.02 11.59 1.88
C GLY A 110 2.33 11.42 0.53
N THR A 111 3.09 10.89 -0.42
CA THR A 111 2.65 10.58 -1.79
C THR A 111 2.32 9.10 -1.91
N PHE A 112 1.17 8.79 -2.50
CA PHE A 112 0.61 7.45 -2.66
C PHE A 112 0.41 7.14 -4.14
N SER A 113 1.14 6.15 -4.66
CA SER A 113 1.05 5.71 -6.05
C SER A 113 0.39 4.34 -6.15
N TYR A 114 -0.58 4.21 -7.04
CA TYR A 114 -1.29 2.96 -7.31
C TYR A 114 -1.05 2.55 -8.75
N LYS A 115 -0.50 1.35 -8.95
CA LYS A 115 -0.27 0.76 -10.26
C LYS A 115 -1.36 -0.23 -10.58
N THR A 116 -1.85 -0.20 -11.82
CA THR A 116 -2.90 -1.13 -12.28
C THR A 116 -2.31 -2.50 -12.54
N ILE A 117 -2.95 -3.54 -12.00
CA ILE A 117 -2.70 -4.93 -12.39
C ILE A 117 -4.01 -5.61 -12.82
N LYS A 118 -3.89 -6.72 -13.55
CA LYS A 118 -5.06 -7.51 -13.96
C LYS A 118 -5.71 -8.18 -12.74
N PRO A 119 -7.06 -8.30 -12.68
CA PRO A 119 -7.74 -8.97 -11.55
C PRO A 119 -7.21 -10.38 -11.26
N GLN A 120 -6.82 -11.13 -12.30
CA GLN A 120 -6.33 -12.50 -12.20
C GLN A 120 -5.01 -12.62 -11.42
N VAL A 121 -4.23 -11.54 -11.33
CA VAL A 121 -2.96 -11.50 -10.60
C VAL A 121 -3.04 -10.67 -9.31
N PHE A 122 -4.27 -10.35 -8.87
CA PHE A 122 -4.55 -9.65 -7.61
C PHE A 122 -4.67 -10.64 -6.44
N PHE A 123 -3.54 -11.23 -6.04
CA PHE A 123 -3.42 -12.23 -4.96
C PHE A 123 -2.04 -12.15 -4.28
N GLY A 124 -1.74 -13.00 -3.30
CA GLY A 124 -0.42 -13.13 -2.68
C GLY A 124 -0.08 -11.98 -1.72
N TYR A 125 -1.09 -11.43 -1.06
CA TYR A 125 -0.96 -10.43 -0.01
C TYR A 125 -1.69 -10.89 1.26
N ASP A 126 -1.20 -10.43 2.41
CA ASP A 126 -1.75 -10.77 3.71
C ASP A 126 -2.26 -9.53 4.46
N PRO A 127 -3.25 -9.71 5.34
CA PRO A 127 -3.64 -8.70 6.30
C PRO A 127 -2.64 -8.69 7.48
N LEU A 128 -1.79 -7.67 7.54
CA LEU A 128 -0.87 -7.45 8.65
C LEU A 128 -1.55 -6.65 9.77
N PRO A 129 -1.31 -6.97 11.05
CA PRO A 129 -1.74 -6.15 12.16
C PRO A 129 -1.21 -4.71 12.03
N PHE A 130 -2.03 -3.72 12.37
CA PHE A 130 -1.59 -2.34 12.37
C PHE A 130 -1.76 -1.71 13.77
N SER A 131 -3.00 -1.51 14.24
CA SER A 131 -3.28 -0.89 15.54
C SER A 131 -4.61 -1.43 16.06
N GLY A 132 -4.61 -2.09 17.20
CA GLY A 132 -5.76 -2.81 17.72
C GLY A 132 -6.23 -3.89 16.72
N GLU A 133 -7.50 -3.87 16.36
CA GLU A 133 -8.08 -4.81 15.38
C GLU A 133 -7.88 -4.37 13.92
N LYS A 134 -7.25 -3.20 13.69
CA LYS A 134 -7.05 -2.68 12.34
C LYS A 134 -5.93 -3.45 11.63
N LYS A 135 -6.14 -3.70 10.34
CA LYS A 135 -5.20 -4.43 9.48
C LYS A 135 -4.90 -3.61 8.25
N LEU A 136 -3.69 -3.78 7.74
CA LEU A 136 -3.27 -3.28 6.42
C LEU A 136 -2.99 -4.47 5.50
N LEU A 137 -3.27 -4.32 4.21
CA LEU A 137 -3.02 -5.33 3.20
C LEU A 137 -1.66 -5.08 2.56
N MET A 138 -0.77 -6.05 2.65
CA MET A 138 0.59 -5.95 2.11
C MET A 138 0.96 -7.22 1.34
N ALA A 139 1.59 -7.06 0.18
CA ALA A 139 2.14 -8.17 -0.56
C ALA A 139 3.17 -8.92 0.30
N LYS A 140 3.23 -10.24 0.18
CA LYS A 140 4.39 -11.01 0.66
C LYS A 140 5.66 -10.55 -0.07
N PRO A 141 6.85 -10.70 0.51
CA PRO A 141 8.11 -10.29 -0.14
C PRO A 141 8.23 -10.83 -1.58
N GLU A 142 7.94 -12.12 -1.77
CA GLU A 142 7.98 -12.81 -3.05
C GLU A 142 6.98 -12.18 -4.04
N LYS A 143 5.77 -11.88 -3.57
CA LYS A 143 4.74 -11.26 -4.41
C LYS A 143 5.08 -9.83 -4.77
N ALA A 144 5.64 -9.05 -3.83
CA ALA A 144 6.09 -7.69 -4.10
C ALA A 144 7.16 -7.64 -5.19
N LEU A 145 8.10 -8.59 -5.15
CA LEU A 145 9.13 -8.75 -6.17
C LEU A 145 8.52 -9.18 -7.52
N LEU A 146 7.56 -10.11 -7.53
CA LEU A 146 6.86 -10.50 -8.76
C LEU A 146 6.05 -9.33 -9.36
N ASP A 147 5.35 -8.56 -8.55
CA ASP A 147 4.64 -7.37 -9.02
C ASP A 147 5.60 -6.35 -9.64
N LEU A 148 6.79 -6.18 -9.03
CA LEU A 148 7.83 -5.32 -9.54
C LEU A 148 8.30 -5.78 -10.93
N LEU A 149 8.66 -7.06 -11.05
CA LEU A 149 9.11 -7.63 -12.33
C LEU A 149 8.01 -7.65 -13.39
N TYR A 150 6.75 -7.80 -12.98
CA TYR A 150 5.60 -7.79 -13.88
C TYR A 150 5.32 -6.40 -14.45
N LEU A 151 5.32 -5.37 -13.59
CA LEU A 151 4.97 -4.00 -13.95
C LEU A 151 6.11 -3.21 -14.58
N TYR A 152 7.36 -3.57 -14.28
CA TYR A 152 8.56 -2.89 -14.78
C TYR A 152 9.39 -3.81 -15.69
N PRO A 153 9.07 -3.84 -16.99
CA PRO A 153 9.67 -4.77 -17.94
C PRO A 153 11.17 -4.50 -18.24
N PHE A 154 11.74 -3.45 -17.74
CA PHE A 154 13.16 -3.15 -17.88
C PHE A 154 14.06 -4.04 -17.00
N TYR A 155 13.57 -4.64 -15.90
CA TYR A 155 14.32 -5.65 -15.17
C TYR A 155 14.46 -6.94 -15.98
N LYS A 156 15.57 -7.10 -16.70
CA LYS A 156 15.80 -8.22 -17.63
C LYS A 156 17.19 -8.83 -17.51
N THR A 157 18.21 -8.00 -17.27
CA THR A 157 19.61 -8.39 -17.28
C THR A 157 20.12 -8.65 -15.88
N LYS A 158 21.27 -9.33 -15.77
CA LYS A 158 21.95 -9.52 -14.50
C LYS A 158 22.20 -8.19 -13.77
N ASN A 159 22.65 -7.17 -14.51
CA ASN A 159 22.91 -5.85 -13.92
C ASN A 159 21.65 -5.17 -13.40
N ASP A 160 20.51 -5.33 -14.09
CA ASP A 160 19.24 -4.78 -13.60
C ASP A 160 18.85 -5.41 -12.25
N PHE A 161 19.07 -6.72 -12.08
CA PHE A 161 18.78 -7.42 -10.83
C PHE A 161 19.76 -7.06 -9.71
N LEU A 162 21.06 -6.93 -10.02
CA LEU A 162 22.05 -6.46 -9.05
C LEU A 162 21.73 -5.03 -8.57
N ASN A 163 21.22 -4.19 -9.46
CA ASN A 163 20.81 -2.83 -9.13
C ASN A 163 19.58 -2.77 -8.20
N LEU A 164 18.82 -3.85 -8.04
CA LEU A 164 17.78 -3.94 -7.00
C LEU A 164 18.38 -3.99 -5.59
N ARG A 165 19.66 -4.36 -5.45
CA ARG A 165 20.38 -4.42 -4.17
C ARG A 165 19.61 -5.24 -3.14
N LEU A 166 19.09 -6.41 -3.58
CA LEU A 166 18.39 -7.32 -2.69
C LEU A 166 19.32 -7.76 -1.55
N ASP A 167 18.81 -7.73 -0.34
CA ASP A 167 19.55 -8.12 0.86
C ASP A 167 19.80 -9.63 0.86
N GLU A 168 21.08 -10.03 0.85
CA GLU A 168 21.50 -11.42 0.76
C GLU A 168 21.09 -12.21 2.02
N SER A 169 21.22 -11.59 3.20
CA SER A 169 20.82 -12.25 4.45
C SER A 169 19.32 -12.50 4.49
N PHE A 170 18.51 -11.55 4.03
CA PHE A 170 17.07 -11.75 3.93
C PHE A 170 16.71 -12.86 2.94
N ILE A 171 17.44 -12.95 1.79
CA ILE A 171 17.23 -13.99 0.80
C ILE A 171 17.53 -15.39 1.40
N GLU A 172 18.63 -15.52 2.13
CA GLU A 172 19.03 -16.79 2.73
C GLU A 172 18.12 -17.23 3.88
N GLU A 173 17.71 -16.31 4.75
CA GLU A 173 17.03 -16.63 6.01
C GLU A 173 15.50 -16.62 5.92
N SER A 174 14.93 -15.74 5.08
CA SER A 174 13.49 -15.40 5.16
C SER A 174 12.75 -15.49 3.83
N PHE A 175 13.45 -15.45 2.68
CA PHE A 175 12.82 -15.44 1.37
C PHE A 175 12.51 -16.85 0.88
N ASN A 176 11.26 -17.12 0.50
CA ASN A 176 10.83 -18.43 0.07
C ASN A 176 10.82 -18.56 -1.46
N ILE A 177 11.86 -19.19 -2.03
CA ILE A 177 12.03 -19.37 -3.48
C ILE A 177 10.92 -20.26 -4.06
N GLU A 178 10.48 -21.30 -3.37
CA GLU A 178 9.40 -22.18 -3.83
C GLU A 178 8.08 -21.40 -3.90
N LEU A 179 7.82 -20.57 -2.90
CA LEU A 179 6.65 -19.67 -2.91
C LEU A 179 6.74 -18.65 -4.06
N LEU A 180 7.92 -18.06 -4.31
CA LEU A 180 8.13 -17.16 -5.46
C LEU A 180 7.74 -17.85 -6.77
N GLN A 181 8.22 -19.09 -6.99
CA GLN A 181 7.93 -19.86 -8.20
C GLN A 181 6.43 -20.19 -8.31
N SER A 182 5.84 -20.70 -7.24
CA SER A 182 4.41 -21.01 -7.18
C SER A 182 3.53 -19.78 -7.46
N LEU A 183 3.86 -18.64 -6.88
CA LEU A 183 3.14 -17.39 -7.14
C LEU A 183 3.35 -16.91 -8.59
N ALA A 184 4.56 -17.09 -9.16
CA ALA A 184 4.87 -16.72 -10.54
C ALA A 184 4.02 -17.49 -11.55
N ASP A 185 3.75 -18.76 -11.31
CA ASP A 185 2.87 -19.60 -12.15
C ASP A 185 1.44 -19.03 -12.21
N GLY A 186 0.97 -18.46 -11.11
CA GLY A 186 -0.33 -17.78 -11.02
C GLY A 186 -0.49 -16.60 -11.97
N PHE A 187 0.61 -15.96 -12.39
CA PHE A 187 0.58 -14.86 -13.36
C PHE A 187 0.31 -15.32 -14.80
N LYS A 188 0.53 -16.61 -15.11
CA LYS A 188 0.36 -17.19 -16.46
C LYS A 188 1.08 -16.36 -17.53
N SER A 189 2.29 -15.90 -17.25
CA SER A 189 3.10 -15.03 -18.11
C SER A 189 4.47 -15.63 -18.36
N ALA A 190 4.71 -16.15 -19.56
CA ALA A 190 6.01 -16.69 -19.97
C ALA A 190 7.13 -15.64 -19.85
N THR A 191 6.84 -14.39 -20.12
CA THR A 191 7.80 -13.28 -19.99
C THR A 191 8.21 -13.08 -18.53
N LEU A 192 7.27 -13.13 -17.59
CA LEU A 192 7.57 -13.02 -16.17
C LEU A 192 8.35 -14.26 -15.69
N ALA A 193 7.95 -15.46 -16.09
CA ALA A 193 8.65 -16.69 -15.75
C ALA A 193 10.13 -16.66 -16.17
N ASN A 194 10.42 -16.16 -17.38
CA ASN A 194 11.79 -15.97 -17.84
C ASN A 194 12.58 -14.95 -17.01
N ARG A 195 11.95 -13.85 -16.58
CA ARG A 195 12.59 -12.86 -15.69
C ARG A 195 12.90 -13.46 -14.32
N VAL A 196 11.96 -14.21 -13.75
CA VAL A 196 12.14 -14.92 -12.47
C VAL A 196 13.29 -15.91 -12.59
N LYS A 197 13.34 -16.73 -13.67
CA LYS A 197 14.45 -17.65 -13.92
C LYS A 197 15.81 -16.93 -14.01
N ASN A 198 15.86 -15.75 -14.64
CA ASN A 198 17.09 -14.96 -14.72
C ASN A 198 17.46 -14.31 -13.38
N LEU A 199 16.49 -13.83 -12.62
CA LEU A 199 16.70 -13.33 -11.27
C LEU A 199 17.31 -14.43 -10.37
N LEU A 200 16.73 -15.63 -10.36
CA LEU A 200 17.20 -16.74 -9.52
C LEU A 200 18.66 -17.10 -9.78
N LYS A 201 19.17 -16.95 -11.01
CA LYS A 201 20.61 -17.14 -11.33
C LYS A 201 21.53 -16.09 -10.72
N VAL A 202 20.96 -15.03 -10.16
CA VAL A 202 21.72 -13.91 -9.58
C VAL A 202 21.68 -13.94 -8.07
N ILE A 203 20.59 -14.45 -7.48
CA ILE A 203 20.34 -14.45 -6.03
C ILE A 203 20.52 -15.83 -5.38
N VAL A 204 20.68 -16.90 -6.17
CA VAL A 204 20.99 -18.28 -5.76
C VAL A 204 22.27 -18.72 -6.49
#